data_7689e40a02ca002e869b1946987dc8fb
#
_entry.id   7689e40a02ca002e869b1946987dc8fb
#
_cell.length_a   1.000
_cell.length_b   1.000
_cell.length_c   1.000
_cell.angle_alpha   90.00
_cell.angle_beta   90.00
_cell.angle_gamma   90.00
#
_symmetry.space_group_name_H-M   'P 1'
#
loop_
_entity.id
_entity.type
_entity.pdbx_description
1 polymer ?
#
loop_
_entity_poly.entity_id
_entity_poly.type
_entity_poly.pdbx_seq_one_letter_code
_entity_poly.pdbx_strand_id
1 'polypeptide(L)'
;PEEPMHRLMKAQALLINRQKQEASWILTDYKRECLDRTTPVWGYYLYLCTLMEREESYVDRLTEEIEQIFHHYPDNSMLFWILLFVKDEFYRNSSRRFKAIEQWIGRGFHSPYLYLEAYYLIWQDTYLLSGLNDFTLKILRWAAKQDVISKDIALQVRNLLPEQREYQKKWYPVLEKCYEADPSEEMVAAICTYLIRGQQFAPKYHVWYERGIDSEI
;
A
#
# COMPACT_ATOMS: atom_id res chain seq x y z
N PRO A 1 -21.53 -27.00 8.02
CA PRO A 1 -20.64 -26.02 8.65
C PRO A 1 -20.89 -24.67 8.02
N GLU A 2 -21.22 -23.68 8.83
CA GLU A 2 -21.42 -22.31 8.36
C GLU A 2 -20.15 -21.79 7.72
N GLU A 3 -20.27 -21.15 6.56
CA GLU A 3 -19.13 -20.58 5.87
C GLU A 3 -18.44 -19.51 6.75
N PRO A 4 -17.10 -19.45 6.81
CA PRO A 4 -16.36 -18.53 7.68
C PRO A 4 -16.82 -17.09 7.61
N MET A 5 -17.09 -16.61 6.42
CA MET A 5 -17.51 -15.22 6.21
C MET A 5 -18.90 -14.95 6.84
N HIS A 6 -19.83 -15.89 6.78
CA HIS A 6 -21.17 -15.72 7.38
C HIS A 6 -21.09 -15.53 8.90
N ARG A 7 -20.21 -16.26 9.59
CA ARG A 7 -20.01 -16.07 11.03
C ARG A 7 -19.40 -14.71 11.34
N LEU A 8 -18.44 -14.24 10.54
CA LEU A 8 -17.86 -12.92 10.73
C LEU A 8 -18.88 -11.81 10.46
N MET A 9 -19.76 -11.96 9.46
CA MET A 9 -20.89 -11.05 9.23
C MET A 9 -21.89 -11.05 10.38
N LYS A 10 -22.13 -12.21 10.99
CA LYS A 10 -22.96 -12.32 12.20
C LYS A 10 -22.31 -11.58 13.38
N ALA A 11 -21.01 -11.76 13.58
CA ALA A 11 -20.28 -11.01 14.60
C ALA A 11 -20.37 -9.49 14.37
N GLN A 12 -20.26 -9.04 13.12
CA GLN A 12 -20.44 -7.63 12.76
C GLN A 12 -21.85 -7.13 13.11
N ALA A 13 -22.89 -7.87 12.76
CA ALA A 13 -24.27 -7.51 13.09
C ALA A 13 -24.49 -7.40 14.61
N LEU A 14 -23.91 -8.31 15.39
CA LEU A 14 -23.95 -8.25 16.85
C LEU A 14 -23.21 -7.02 17.40
N LEU A 15 -22.07 -6.65 16.83
CA LEU A 15 -21.34 -5.44 17.22
C LEU A 15 -22.13 -4.17 16.92
N ILE A 16 -22.79 -4.10 15.77
CA ILE A 16 -23.69 -2.98 15.41
C ILE A 16 -24.82 -2.88 16.44
N ASN A 17 -25.37 -4.01 16.86
CA ASN A 17 -26.43 -4.08 17.86
C ASN A 17 -25.93 -3.97 19.32
N ARG A 18 -24.66 -3.63 19.54
CA ARG A 18 -24.00 -3.49 20.85
C ARG A 18 -23.96 -4.78 21.68
N GLN A 19 -24.12 -5.93 21.07
CA GLN A 19 -24.04 -7.26 21.70
C GLN A 19 -22.61 -7.77 21.67
N LYS A 20 -21.70 -7.06 22.34
CA LYS A 20 -20.25 -7.33 22.29
C LYS A 20 -19.87 -8.71 22.80
N GLN A 21 -20.55 -9.20 23.83
CA GLN A 21 -20.21 -10.49 24.44
C GLN A 21 -20.47 -11.67 23.51
N GLU A 22 -21.60 -11.64 22.81
CA GLU A 22 -21.97 -12.67 21.83
C GLU A 22 -21.05 -12.61 20.60
N ALA A 23 -20.71 -11.41 20.14
CA ALA A 23 -19.72 -11.24 19.09
C ALA A 23 -18.35 -11.79 19.50
N SER A 24 -17.92 -11.58 20.77
CA SER A 24 -16.67 -12.09 21.31
C SER A 24 -16.59 -13.62 21.24
N TRP A 25 -17.66 -14.31 21.60
CA TRP A 25 -17.71 -15.77 21.53
C TRP A 25 -17.50 -16.27 20.10
N ILE A 26 -18.22 -15.69 19.14
CA ILE A 26 -18.06 -16.05 17.73
C ILE A 26 -16.62 -15.82 17.27
N LEU A 27 -16.02 -14.68 17.63
CA LEU A 27 -14.66 -14.33 17.19
C LEU A 27 -13.59 -15.20 17.86
N THR A 28 -13.79 -15.57 19.14
CA THR A 28 -12.84 -16.44 19.87
C THR A 28 -12.83 -17.85 19.27
N ASP A 29 -13.99 -18.41 18.98
CA ASP A 29 -14.11 -19.73 18.33
C ASP A 29 -13.50 -19.73 16.93
N TYR A 30 -13.57 -18.58 16.27
CA TYR A 30 -13.11 -18.42 14.89
C TYR A 30 -11.60 -18.22 14.75
N LYS A 31 -10.91 -17.76 15.78
CA LYS A 31 -9.46 -17.49 15.72
C LYS A 31 -8.66 -18.68 15.17
N ARG A 32 -8.95 -19.88 15.64
CA ARG A 32 -8.27 -21.12 15.21
C ARG A 32 -8.52 -21.45 13.74
N GLU A 33 -9.75 -21.26 13.29
CA GLU A 33 -10.14 -21.59 11.91
C GLU A 33 -9.66 -20.56 10.89
N CYS A 34 -9.39 -19.32 11.32
CA CYS A 34 -8.89 -18.26 10.46
C CYS A 34 -7.37 -18.30 10.26
N LEU A 35 -6.61 -18.92 11.19
CA LEU A 35 -5.14 -18.94 11.13
C LEU A 35 -4.59 -19.58 9.86
N ASP A 36 -5.28 -20.59 9.30
CA ASP A 36 -4.82 -21.34 8.12
C ASP A 36 -5.52 -20.92 6.82
N ARG A 37 -6.27 -19.81 6.83
CA ARG A 37 -7.14 -19.44 5.70
C ARG A 37 -6.64 -18.21 4.93
N THR A 38 -7.25 -18.04 3.75
CA THR A 38 -6.98 -16.92 2.86
C THR A 38 -7.11 -15.58 3.57
N THR A 39 -6.18 -14.71 3.32
CA THR A 39 -5.97 -13.40 3.93
C THR A 39 -7.22 -12.51 4.07
N PRO A 40 -8.21 -12.47 3.15
CA PRO A 40 -9.41 -11.65 3.31
C PRO A 40 -10.23 -11.99 4.55
N VAL A 41 -10.41 -13.29 4.84
CA VAL A 41 -11.17 -13.74 6.02
C VAL A 41 -10.42 -13.40 7.30
N TRP A 42 -9.10 -13.58 7.31
CA TRP A 42 -8.26 -13.22 8.44
C TRP A 42 -8.25 -11.72 8.70
N GLY A 43 -8.11 -10.92 7.65
CA GLY A 43 -8.19 -9.46 7.76
C GLY A 43 -9.53 -8.99 8.31
N TYR A 44 -10.64 -9.56 7.86
CA TYR A 44 -11.97 -9.22 8.37
C TYR A 44 -12.16 -9.61 9.84
N TYR A 45 -11.65 -10.79 10.25
CA TYR A 45 -11.60 -11.19 11.65
C TYR A 45 -10.86 -10.16 12.51
N LEU A 46 -9.66 -9.76 12.12
CA LEU A 46 -8.88 -8.76 12.84
C LEU A 46 -9.57 -7.41 12.92
N TYR A 47 -10.21 -6.99 11.82
CA TYR A 47 -11.01 -5.76 11.81
C TYR A 47 -12.13 -5.80 12.85
N LEU A 48 -12.87 -6.89 12.92
CA LEU A 48 -13.93 -7.05 13.93
C LEU A 48 -13.36 -7.05 15.36
N CYS A 49 -12.20 -7.63 15.56
CA CYS A 49 -11.52 -7.58 16.86
C CYS A 49 -11.17 -6.13 17.25
N THR A 50 -10.77 -5.26 16.32
CA THR A 50 -10.50 -3.85 16.62
C THR A 50 -11.72 -3.08 17.09
N LEU A 51 -12.91 -3.49 16.64
CA LEU A 51 -14.17 -2.86 17.05
C LEU A 51 -14.62 -3.25 18.46
N MET A 52 -14.07 -4.34 18.98
CA MET A 52 -14.51 -4.91 20.25
C MET A 52 -13.82 -4.32 21.48
N GLU A 53 -12.52 -4.12 21.42
CA GLU A 53 -11.74 -3.74 22.59
C GLU A 53 -10.73 -2.63 22.29
N ARG A 54 -10.58 -1.69 23.24
CA ARG A 54 -9.69 -0.53 23.14
C ARG A 54 -8.69 -0.46 24.30
N GLU A 55 -8.36 -1.57 24.92
CA GLU A 55 -7.31 -1.60 25.94
C GLU A 55 -5.92 -1.53 25.29
N GLU A 56 -5.00 -0.73 25.83
CA GLU A 56 -3.66 -0.51 25.26
C GLU A 56 -2.89 -1.82 25.04
N SER A 57 -2.93 -2.74 26.03
CA SER A 57 -2.25 -4.04 25.94
C SER A 57 -2.79 -4.94 24.81
N TYR A 58 -4.06 -4.81 24.50
CA TYR A 58 -4.70 -5.55 23.42
C TYR A 58 -4.32 -4.97 22.05
N VAL A 59 -4.25 -3.64 21.96
CA VAL A 59 -3.86 -2.92 20.74
C VAL A 59 -2.44 -3.32 20.31
N ASP A 60 -1.49 -3.38 21.25
CA ASP A 60 -0.12 -3.76 20.92
C ASP A 60 -0.02 -5.20 20.42
N ARG A 61 -0.67 -6.16 21.11
CA ARG A 61 -0.70 -7.55 20.68
C ARG A 61 -1.40 -7.73 19.32
N LEU A 62 -2.52 -7.05 19.10
CA LEU A 62 -3.23 -7.10 17.83
C LEU A 62 -2.39 -6.47 16.71
N THR A 63 -1.67 -5.40 17.00
CA THR A 63 -0.75 -4.77 16.05
C THR A 63 0.35 -5.74 15.62
N GLU A 64 0.97 -6.45 16.56
CA GLU A 64 1.99 -7.45 16.25
C GLU A 64 1.44 -8.59 15.38
N GLU A 65 0.24 -9.10 15.69
CA GLU A 65 -0.43 -10.12 14.86
C GLU A 65 -0.68 -9.62 13.43
N ILE A 66 -1.18 -8.38 13.28
CA ILE A 66 -1.43 -7.77 11.97
C ILE A 66 -0.12 -7.54 11.21
N GLU A 67 0.91 -7.01 11.88
CA GLU A 67 2.23 -6.79 11.28
C GLU A 67 2.81 -8.10 10.73
N GLN A 68 2.74 -9.21 11.49
CA GLN A 68 3.21 -10.51 11.03
C GLN A 68 2.47 -10.99 9.77
N ILE A 69 1.13 -10.88 9.77
CA ILE A 69 0.33 -11.30 8.62
C ILE A 69 0.57 -10.38 7.43
N PHE A 70 0.65 -9.07 7.66
CA PHE A 70 0.93 -8.08 6.61
C PHE A 70 2.31 -8.28 5.99
N HIS A 71 3.30 -8.75 6.77
CA HIS A 71 4.62 -9.10 6.24
C HIS A 71 4.56 -10.26 5.24
N HIS A 72 3.69 -11.25 5.48
CA HIS A 72 3.48 -12.35 4.53
C HIS A 72 2.62 -11.98 3.33
N TYR A 73 1.72 -11.00 3.50
CA TYR A 73 0.75 -10.57 2.48
C TYR A 73 0.76 -9.05 2.30
N PRO A 74 1.89 -8.48 1.84
CA PRO A 74 2.07 -7.03 1.76
C PRO A 74 1.10 -6.31 0.82
N ASP A 75 0.53 -7.03 -0.15
CA ASP A 75 -0.43 -6.48 -1.12
C ASP A 75 -1.88 -6.49 -0.62
N ASN A 76 -2.12 -6.92 0.64
CA ASN A 76 -3.45 -6.94 1.21
C ASN A 76 -3.84 -5.56 1.76
N SER A 77 -4.67 -4.84 1.00
CA SER A 77 -5.16 -3.50 1.38
C SER A 77 -5.96 -3.50 2.68
N MET A 78 -6.72 -4.57 2.94
CA MET A 78 -7.53 -4.65 4.16
C MET A 78 -6.64 -4.72 5.40
N LEU A 79 -5.58 -5.52 5.40
CA LEU A 79 -4.62 -5.60 6.51
C LEU A 79 -3.92 -4.26 6.74
N PHE A 80 -3.57 -3.57 5.67
CA PHE A 80 -3.00 -2.23 5.76
C PHE A 80 -3.95 -1.24 6.46
N TRP A 81 -5.22 -1.19 6.04
CA TRP A 81 -6.20 -0.31 6.65
C TRP A 81 -6.51 -0.68 8.10
N ILE A 82 -6.54 -1.97 8.43
CA ILE A 82 -6.70 -2.43 9.81
C ILE A 82 -5.52 -1.97 10.67
N LEU A 83 -4.30 -2.09 10.17
CA LEU A 83 -3.10 -1.66 10.87
C LEU A 83 -3.13 -0.16 11.17
N LEU A 84 -3.54 0.65 10.19
CA LEU A 84 -3.77 2.08 10.38
C LEU A 84 -4.87 2.36 11.40
N PHE A 85 -5.96 1.60 11.37
CA PHE A 85 -7.12 1.79 12.22
C PHE A 85 -6.84 1.43 13.69
N VAL A 86 -6.07 0.39 13.93
CA VAL A 86 -5.68 -0.04 15.29
C VAL A 86 -4.84 1.03 15.98
N LYS A 87 -3.99 1.71 15.24
CA LYS A 87 -3.20 2.83 15.77
C LYS A 87 -3.96 4.15 15.59
N ASP A 88 -4.92 4.41 16.45
CA ASP A 88 -5.83 5.58 16.44
C ASP A 88 -5.10 6.94 16.32
N GLU A 89 -3.84 7.00 16.76
CA GLU A 89 -2.96 8.16 16.62
C GLU A 89 -2.66 8.51 15.16
N PHE A 90 -2.77 7.56 14.24
CA PHE A 90 -2.49 7.75 12.83
C PHE A 90 -3.51 8.63 12.12
N TYR A 91 -4.75 8.59 12.54
CA TYR A 91 -5.81 9.36 11.88
C TYR A 91 -5.76 10.85 12.16
N ARG A 92 -5.14 11.26 13.29
CA ARG A 92 -5.21 12.63 13.79
C ARG A 92 -4.01 13.51 13.45
N ASN A 93 -2.87 12.91 13.07
CA ASN A 93 -1.65 13.67 12.84
C ASN A 93 -0.83 13.05 11.69
N SER A 94 -0.79 13.77 10.56
CA SER A 94 -0.09 13.35 9.35
C SER A 94 1.41 13.10 9.57
N SER A 95 2.08 13.94 10.37
CA SER A 95 3.51 13.79 10.64
C SER A 95 3.81 12.54 11.48
N ARG A 96 2.97 12.18 12.45
CA ARG A 96 3.11 10.94 13.22
C ARG A 96 2.85 9.73 12.35
N ARG A 97 1.82 9.77 11.51
CA ARG A 97 1.49 8.74 10.54
C ARG A 97 2.66 8.49 9.59
N PHE A 98 3.20 9.55 9.01
CA PHE A 98 4.35 9.47 8.13
C PHE A 98 5.57 8.81 8.79
N LYS A 99 5.94 9.24 10.00
CA LYS A 99 7.06 8.66 10.76
C LYS A 99 6.87 7.15 11.03
N ALA A 100 5.67 6.73 11.34
CA ALA A 100 5.42 5.31 11.60
C ALA A 100 5.47 4.48 10.31
N ILE A 101 4.99 5.01 9.19
CA ILE A 101 5.15 4.38 7.88
C ILE A 101 6.65 4.26 7.53
N GLU A 102 7.45 5.30 7.76
CA GLU A 102 8.89 5.23 7.57
C GLU A 102 9.56 4.16 8.45
N GLN A 103 9.13 4.05 9.72
CA GLN A 103 9.63 3.01 10.62
C GLN A 103 9.27 1.60 10.13
N TRP A 104 8.05 1.39 9.64
CA TRP A 104 7.65 0.10 9.08
C TRP A 104 8.46 -0.26 7.84
N ILE A 105 8.62 0.68 6.92
CA ILE A 105 9.48 0.48 5.74
C ILE A 105 10.92 0.18 6.18
N GLY A 106 11.43 0.87 7.20
CA GLY A 106 12.75 0.61 7.79
C GLY A 106 12.89 -0.78 8.43
N ARG A 107 11.80 -1.36 8.92
CA ARG A 107 11.74 -2.74 9.44
C ARG A 107 11.59 -3.81 8.33
N GLY A 108 11.50 -3.40 7.08
CA GLY A 108 11.38 -4.33 5.95
C GLY A 108 9.95 -4.59 5.47
N PHE A 109 8.95 -3.82 5.95
CA PHE A 109 7.62 -3.85 5.38
C PHE A 109 7.62 -3.05 4.08
N HIS A 110 7.47 -3.74 2.97
CA HIS A 110 7.46 -3.15 1.64
C HIS A 110 6.13 -3.46 0.97
N SER A 111 5.13 -2.63 1.26
CA SER A 111 3.80 -2.73 0.68
C SER A 111 3.53 -1.53 -0.21
N PRO A 112 2.87 -1.72 -1.38
CA PRO A 112 2.38 -0.61 -2.19
C PRO A 112 1.53 0.37 -1.38
N TYR A 113 0.70 -0.13 -0.47
CA TYR A 113 -0.19 0.71 0.33
C TYR A 113 0.55 1.61 1.32
N LEU A 114 1.67 1.15 1.91
CA LEU A 114 2.51 1.99 2.76
C LEU A 114 3.11 3.16 1.97
N TYR A 115 3.58 2.89 0.77
CA TYR A 115 4.15 3.93 -0.09
C TYR A 115 3.09 4.90 -0.61
N LEU A 116 1.90 4.40 -0.96
CA LEU A 116 0.77 5.22 -1.37
C LEU A 116 0.33 6.19 -0.26
N GLU A 117 0.14 5.68 0.95
CA GLU A 117 -0.27 6.50 2.09
C GLU A 117 0.78 7.54 2.43
N ALA A 118 2.05 7.17 2.44
CA ALA A 118 3.13 8.12 2.65
C ALA A 118 3.17 9.23 1.59
N TYR A 119 2.94 8.88 0.35
CA TYR A 119 2.83 9.83 -0.75
C TYR A 119 1.68 10.83 -0.52
N TYR A 120 0.49 10.33 -0.18
CA TYR A 120 -0.65 11.19 0.13
C TYR A 120 -0.36 12.13 1.31
N LEU A 121 0.27 11.63 2.36
CA LEU A 121 0.63 12.44 3.52
C LEU A 121 1.59 13.58 3.18
N ILE A 122 2.57 13.31 2.32
CA ILE A 122 3.53 14.32 1.86
C ILE A 122 2.80 15.42 1.05
N TRP A 123 1.84 15.05 0.21
CA TRP A 123 1.07 16.01 -0.57
C TRP A 123 0.08 16.81 0.27
N GLN A 124 -0.46 16.24 1.32
CA GLN A 124 -1.39 16.93 2.22
C GLN A 124 -0.69 17.88 3.20
N ASP A 125 0.57 17.61 3.53
CA ASP A 125 1.32 18.36 4.53
C ASP A 125 2.58 18.98 3.91
N THR A 126 2.53 20.29 3.69
CA THR A 126 3.63 21.05 3.10
C THR A 126 4.94 20.96 3.89
N TYR A 127 4.89 20.67 5.18
CA TYR A 127 6.09 20.46 6.00
C TYR A 127 6.81 19.13 5.67
N LEU A 128 6.12 18.18 5.05
CA LEU A 128 6.70 16.90 4.63
C LEU A 128 7.30 16.94 3.21
N LEU A 129 7.10 18.02 2.45
CA LEU A 129 7.59 18.14 1.07
C LEU A 129 9.12 17.98 0.94
N SER A 130 9.88 18.31 1.98
CA SER A 130 11.32 18.09 1.99
C SER A 130 11.72 16.61 1.92
N GLY A 131 10.85 15.71 2.37
CA GLY A 131 11.03 14.26 2.31
C GLY A 131 10.64 13.63 0.96
N LEU A 132 10.00 14.36 0.06
CA LEU A 132 9.44 13.84 -1.18
C LEU A 132 10.49 13.12 -2.05
N ASN A 133 11.66 13.72 -2.22
CA ASN A 133 12.73 13.14 -3.04
C ASN A 133 13.24 11.81 -2.45
N ASP A 134 13.46 11.75 -1.14
CA ASP A 134 13.91 10.53 -0.46
C ASP A 134 12.85 9.43 -0.53
N PHE A 135 11.59 9.82 -0.40
CA PHE A 135 10.47 8.88 -0.51
C PHE A 135 10.32 8.35 -1.93
N THR A 136 10.41 9.19 -2.93
CA THR A 136 10.41 8.78 -4.34
C THR A 136 11.53 7.77 -4.62
N LEU A 137 12.73 8.03 -4.13
CA LEU A 137 13.85 7.10 -4.27
C LEU A 137 13.60 5.76 -3.56
N LYS A 138 12.92 5.75 -2.40
CA LYS A 138 12.52 4.52 -1.71
C LYS A 138 11.51 3.72 -2.54
N ILE A 139 10.49 4.36 -3.11
CA ILE A 139 9.51 3.71 -4.01
C ILE A 139 10.20 3.11 -5.23
N LEU A 140 11.06 3.87 -5.89
CA LEU A 140 11.80 3.40 -7.06
C LEU A 140 12.72 2.21 -6.72
N ARG A 141 13.43 2.27 -5.59
CA ARG A 141 14.28 1.17 -5.12
C ARG A 141 13.48 -0.09 -4.79
N TRP A 142 12.31 0.09 -4.18
CA TRP A 142 11.41 -1.02 -3.91
C TRP A 142 10.88 -1.61 -5.22
N ALA A 143 10.35 -0.79 -6.13
CA ALA A 143 9.83 -1.23 -7.43
C ALA A 143 10.90 -1.95 -8.27
N ALA A 144 12.16 -1.50 -8.19
CA ALA A 144 13.27 -2.14 -8.90
C ALA A 144 13.51 -3.60 -8.46
N LYS A 145 13.18 -3.93 -7.20
CA LYS A 145 13.37 -5.27 -6.63
C LYS A 145 12.21 -6.22 -6.94
N GLN A 146 11.05 -5.70 -7.37
CA GLN A 146 9.89 -6.52 -7.69
C GLN A 146 10.03 -7.10 -9.09
N ASP A 147 9.66 -8.36 -9.27
CA ASP A 147 9.59 -8.97 -10.60
C ASP A 147 8.40 -8.42 -11.39
N VAL A 148 7.27 -8.21 -10.70
CA VAL A 148 6.05 -7.64 -11.25
C VAL A 148 5.61 -6.46 -10.39
N ILE A 149 5.20 -5.36 -11.02
CA ILE A 149 4.68 -4.17 -10.35
C ILE A 149 3.16 -4.15 -10.50
N SER A 150 2.43 -3.83 -9.42
CA SER A 150 0.99 -3.62 -9.51
C SER A 150 0.65 -2.32 -10.23
N LYS A 151 -0.55 -2.23 -10.82
CA LYS A 151 -1.04 -1.02 -11.46
C LYS A 151 -1.00 0.18 -10.54
N ASP A 152 -1.35 0.01 -9.26
CA ASP A 152 -1.35 1.11 -8.28
C ASP A 152 0.05 1.69 -8.07
N ILE A 153 1.08 0.84 -8.02
CA ILE A 153 2.47 1.29 -7.93
C ILE A 153 2.92 1.96 -9.24
N ALA A 154 2.54 1.41 -10.39
CA ALA A 154 2.84 1.99 -11.69
C ALA A 154 2.28 3.42 -11.79
N LEU A 155 1.03 3.64 -11.36
CA LEU A 155 0.40 4.96 -11.30
C LEU A 155 1.16 5.93 -10.38
N GLN A 156 1.65 5.45 -9.22
CA GLN A 156 2.45 6.29 -8.33
C GLN A 156 3.80 6.66 -8.93
N VAL A 157 4.50 5.71 -9.52
CA VAL A 157 5.76 5.97 -10.23
C VAL A 157 5.54 6.99 -11.34
N ARG A 158 4.46 6.85 -12.12
CA ARG A 158 4.07 7.83 -13.15
C ARG A 158 3.95 9.24 -12.60
N ASN A 159 3.26 9.41 -11.48
CA ASN A 159 3.03 10.71 -10.86
C ASN A 159 4.32 11.32 -10.28
N LEU A 160 5.25 10.49 -9.84
CA LEU A 160 6.51 10.92 -9.24
C LEU A 160 7.61 11.20 -10.26
N LEU A 161 7.56 10.57 -11.44
CA LEU A 161 8.58 10.72 -12.47
C LEU A 161 8.81 12.17 -12.91
N PRO A 162 7.76 13.00 -13.15
CA PRO A 162 7.91 14.39 -13.56
C PRO A 162 8.65 15.25 -12.52
N GLU A 163 8.57 14.89 -11.24
CA GLU A 163 9.20 15.60 -10.12
C GLU A 163 10.70 15.26 -9.97
N GLN A 164 11.19 14.21 -10.63
CA GLN A 164 12.61 13.83 -10.55
C GLN A 164 13.48 14.83 -11.30
N ARG A 165 14.40 15.46 -10.56
CA ARG A 165 15.31 16.47 -11.11
C ARG A 165 16.48 15.86 -11.90
N GLU A 166 16.85 14.64 -11.53
CA GLU A 166 18.00 13.97 -12.12
C GLU A 166 17.60 12.64 -12.76
N TYR A 167 17.92 12.51 -14.04
CA TYR A 167 17.78 11.22 -14.72
C TYR A 167 18.78 10.21 -14.18
N GLN A 168 18.29 9.07 -13.74
CA GLN A 168 19.12 7.95 -13.34
C GLN A 168 18.84 6.74 -14.23
N LYS A 169 19.79 6.40 -15.08
CA LYS A 169 19.71 5.28 -16.03
C LYS A 169 19.25 3.95 -15.38
N LYS A 170 19.59 3.77 -14.09
CA LYS A 170 19.20 2.57 -13.32
C LYS A 170 17.67 2.42 -13.13
N TRP A 171 16.88 3.49 -13.29
CA TRP A 171 15.43 3.43 -13.14
C TRP A 171 14.69 3.03 -14.43
N TYR A 172 15.40 2.97 -15.54
CA TYR A 172 14.76 2.62 -16.80
C TYR A 172 14.05 1.25 -16.79
N PRO A 173 14.61 0.17 -16.23
CA PRO A 173 13.90 -1.10 -16.11
C PRO A 173 12.63 -1.02 -15.26
N VAL A 174 12.58 -0.10 -14.27
CA VAL A 174 11.36 0.12 -13.47
C VAL A 174 10.28 0.75 -14.33
N LEU A 175 10.63 1.68 -15.22
CA LEU A 175 9.69 2.31 -16.14
C LEU A 175 9.08 1.32 -17.13
N GLU A 176 9.87 0.38 -17.63
CA GLU A 176 9.38 -0.70 -18.49
C GLU A 176 8.35 -1.57 -17.74
N LYS A 177 8.64 -1.98 -16.51
CA LYS A 177 7.69 -2.72 -15.66
C LYS A 177 6.43 -1.92 -15.35
N CYS A 178 6.54 -0.59 -15.14
CA CYS A 178 5.38 0.27 -14.93
C CYS A 178 4.48 0.33 -16.16
N TYR A 179 5.06 0.39 -17.35
CA TYR A 179 4.29 0.36 -18.59
C TYR A 179 3.62 -1.01 -18.82
N GLU A 180 4.28 -2.11 -18.48
CA GLU A 180 3.67 -3.43 -18.54
C GLU A 180 2.45 -3.56 -17.61
N ALA A 181 2.51 -2.91 -16.44
CA ALA A 181 1.42 -2.91 -15.47
C ALA A 181 0.27 -1.94 -15.82
N ASP A 182 0.59 -0.83 -16.48
CA ASP A 182 -0.36 0.21 -16.91
C ASP A 182 0.04 0.77 -18.28
N PRO A 183 -0.32 0.09 -19.38
CA PRO A 183 0.01 0.52 -20.75
C PRO A 183 -0.89 1.66 -21.23
N SER A 184 -0.88 2.78 -20.49
CA SER A 184 -1.66 3.98 -20.79
C SER A 184 -0.80 5.04 -21.51
N GLU A 185 -1.46 5.93 -22.27
CA GLU A 185 -0.82 7.07 -22.92
C GLU A 185 -0.14 7.99 -21.90
N GLU A 186 -0.78 8.18 -20.75
CA GLU A 186 -0.22 8.99 -19.67
C GLU A 186 1.07 8.37 -19.10
N MET A 187 1.18 7.04 -19.08
CA MET A 187 2.42 6.37 -18.68
C MET A 187 3.51 6.61 -19.72
N VAL A 188 3.19 6.49 -21.00
CA VAL A 188 4.12 6.80 -22.09
C VAL A 188 4.59 8.25 -22.02
N ALA A 189 3.67 9.19 -21.85
CA ALA A 189 3.98 10.63 -21.76
C ALA A 189 4.90 10.92 -20.55
N ALA A 190 4.65 10.28 -19.39
CA ALA A 190 5.51 10.42 -18.21
C ALA A 190 6.92 9.89 -18.46
N ILE A 191 7.04 8.71 -19.09
CA ILE A 191 8.33 8.11 -19.45
C ILE A 191 9.08 8.99 -20.47
N CYS A 192 8.40 9.46 -21.50
CA CYS A 192 9.00 10.37 -22.47
C CYS A 192 9.51 11.66 -21.80
N THR A 193 8.70 12.26 -20.94
CA THR A 193 9.08 13.46 -20.17
C THR A 193 10.32 13.21 -19.32
N TYR A 194 10.38 12.07 -18.67
CA TYR A 194 11.53 11.68 -17.85
C TYR A 194 12.81 11.50 -18.71
N LEU A 195 12.70 10.84 -19.85
CA LEU A 195 13.82 10.63 -20.77
C LEU A 195 14.33 11.93 -21.38
N ILE A 196 13.44 12.87 -21.73
CA ILE A 196 13.78 14.19 -22.24
C ILE A 196 14.56 14.98 -21.20
N ARG A 197 14.08 15.02 -19.95
CA ARG A 197 14.77 15.72 -18.86
C ARG A 197 16.18 15.17 -18.60
N GLY A 198 16.38 13.89 -18.81
CA GLY A 198 17.67 13.23 -18.71
C GLY A 198 18.61 13.45 -19.87
N GLN A 199 18.25 14.28 -20.86
CA GLN A 199 19.00 14.50 -22.12
C GLN A 199 19.34 13.20 -22.88
N GLN A 200 18.55 12.17 -22.70
CA GLN A 200 18.75 10.87 -23.34
C GLN A 200 17.81 10.74 -24.55
N PHE A 201 18.04 11.55 -25.56
CA PHE A 201 17.24 11.59 -26.80
C PHE A 201 17.42 10.36 -27.70
N ALA A 202 18.33 9.48 -27.40
CA ALA A 202 18.69 8.39 -28.29
C ALA A 202 17.60 7.29 -28.37
N PRO A 203 17.81 6.17 -29.00
CA PRO A 203 16.79 5.25 -29.55
C PRO A 203 15.64 4.88 -28.62
N LYS A 204 15.84 5.00 -27.31
CA LYS A 204 14.79 4.72 -26.30
C LYS A 204 13.60 5.69 -26.33
N TYR A 205 13.86 6.98 -26.59
CA TYR A 205 12.77 7.95 -26.73
C TYR A 205 11.88 7.63 -27.93
N HIS A 206 12.46 7.27 -29.06
CA HIS A 206 11.67 6.88 -30.25
C HIS A 206 10.77 5.69 -29.98
N VAL A 207 11.26 4.66 -29.32
CA VAL A 207 10.45 3.50 -28.97
C VAL A 207 9.23 3.88 -28.13
N TRP A 208 9.40 4.76 -27.15
CA TRP A 208 8.29 5.19 -26.32
C TRP A 208 7.36 6.16 -27.02
N TYR A 209 7.89 7.01 -27.87
CA TYR A 209 7.09 7.91 -28.69
C TYR A 209 6.20 7.15 -29.70
N GLU A 210 6.74 6.15 -30.36
CA GLU A 210 6.00 5.25 -31.26
C GLU A 210 4.89 4.50 -30.52
N ARG A 211 5.17 3.98 -29.32
CA ARG A 211 4.13 3.34 -28.50
C ARG A 211 2.97 4.28 -28.14
N GLY A 212 3.23 5.57 -27.95
CA GLY A 212 2.19 6.56 -27.72
C GLY A 212 1.33 6.83 -28.95
N ILE A 213 1.92 6.78 -30.15
CA ILE A 213 1.17 6.97 -31.43
C ILE A 213 0.30 5.74 -31.72
N ASP A 214 0.81 4.53 -31.47
CA ASP A 214 0.07 3.29 -31.75
C ASP A 214 -1.12 3.08 -30.79
N SER A 215 -1.17 3.78 -29.66
CA SER A 215 -2.29 3.71 -28.72
C SER A 215 -3.51 4.56 -29.14
N GLU A 216 -3.37 5.44 -30.11
CA GLU A 216 -4.46 6.26 -30.68
C GLU A 216 -5.27 5.54 -31.78
N ILE A 217 -4.94 4.27 -32.09
CA ILE A 217 -5.66 3.45 -33.04
C ILE A 217 -6.50 2.40 -32.31
#